data_1ad019b8b1d1976519edba74b45b0fbe
#
_entry.id   1ad019b8b1d1976519edba74b45b0fbe
#
_cell.length_a   1.000
_cell.length_b   1.000
_cell.length_c   1.000
_cell.angle_alpha   90.00
_cell.angle_beta   90.00
_cell.angle_gamma   90.00
#
_symmetry.space_group_name_H-M   'P 1'
#
loop_
_entity.id
_entity.type
_entity.pdbx_description
1 polymer ?
#
loop_
_entity_poly.entity_id
_entity_poly.type
_entity_poly.pdbx_seq_one_letter_code
_entity_poly.pdbx_strand_id
1 'polypeptide(L)'
;MLLDQLSLCSPDYAHINAILSGSYETILNTNNALILYSNISHVYAVETTNICESLLQKLYQLSPRLLETTNETLFQQLSCQNQLPFEHKYKCLQFTFPDIAGKDSHLEPLHSADLPYVIDTYESEAYIRQLFSHNRLMGYYVNSVLIGYIAHHIDGSIGALYVKPEYRNKGYASAIVKAALSAFADSPLFSQVIEDNTVSIRLHEALHAAKSDVKICWLYDDGFSF
;
A
#
# COMPACT_ATOMS: atom_id res chain seq x y z
N MET A 1 24.37 7.01 7.21
CA MET A 1 23.58 5.79 7.46
C MET A 1 22.76 5.46 6.22
N LEU A 2 22.15 4.26 6.10
CA LEU A 2 21.44 3.94 4.85
C LEU A 2 20.26 4.87 4.61
N LEU A 3 19.48 5.18 5.65
CA LEU A 3 18.35 6.10 5.55
C LEU A 3 18.73 7.45 4.91
N ASP A 4 19.89 7.99 5.24
CA ASP A 4 20.37 9.29 4.71
C ASP A 4 20.74 9.22 3.22
N GLN A 5 20.84 8.01 2.65
CA GLN A 5 21.18 7.75 1.25
C GLN A 5 19.97 7.51 0.37
N LEU A 6 18.79 7.25 0.98
CA LEU A 6 17.56 7.00 0.23
C LEU A 6 16.97 8.30 -0.34
N SER A 7 16.57 8.25 -1.60
CA SER A 7 15.86 9.36 -2.24
C SER A 7 14.37 9.28 -1.90
N LEU A 8 13.99 9.77 -0.71
CA LEU A 8 12.62 9.66 -0.19
C LEU A 8 11.55 10.34 -1.09
N CYS A 9 11.96 11.23 -1.99
CA CYS A 9 11.06 11.83 -2.98
C CYS A 9 10.85 10.94 -4.23
N SER A 10 11.66 9.86 -4.38
CA SER A 10 11.49 8.92 -5.46
C SER A 10 10.28 8.00 -5.21
N PRO A 11 9.52 7.63 -6.26
CA PRO A 11 8.50 6.58 -6.15
C PRO A 11 9.04 5.26 -5.56
N ASP A 12 10.33 4.98 -5.68
CA ASP A 12 10.96 3.77 -5.17
C ASP A 12 10.85 3.63 -3.64
N TYR A 13 10.81 4.76 -2.93
CA TYR A 13 10.79 4.79 -1.46
C TYR A 13 9.55 5.50 -0.89
N ALA A 14 8.45 5.53 -1.65
CA ALA A 14 7.21 6.16 -1.18
C ALA A 14 6.67 5.50 0.11
N HIS A 15 6.80 4.16 0.24
CA HIS A 15 6.45 3.41 1.44
C HIS A 15 7.30 3.83 2.65
N ILE A 16 8.62 4.01 2.48
CA ILE A 16 9.51 4.51 3.54
C ILE A 16 9.11 5.92 3.96
N ASN A 17 8.83 6.80 2.98
CA ASN A 17 8.39 8.16 3.27
C ASN A 17 7.06 8.19 4.04
N ALA A 18 6.13 7.30 3.71
CA ALA A 18 4.87 7.17 4.42
C ALA A 18 5.07 6.71 5.88
N ILE A 19 5.96 5.73 6.12
CA ILE A 19 6.31 5.29 7.48
C ILE A 19 6.94 6.44 8.28
N LEU A 20 7.90 7.16 7.71
CA LEU A 20 8.58 8.28 8.37
C LEU A 20 7.65 9.47 8.65
N SER A 21 6.56 9.60 7.92
CA SER A 21 5.53 10.63 8.14
C SER A 21 4.57 10.29 9.28
N GLY A 22 4.61 9.05 9.78
CA GLY A 22 3.75 8.53 10.85
C GLY A 22 4.51 8.27 12.16
N SER A 23 3.94 7.40 12.98
CA SER A 23 4.59 6.88 14.19
C SER A 23 5.41 5.64 13.85
N TYR A 24 6.70 5.66 14.08
CA TYR A 24 7.61 4.59 13.73
C TYR A 24 8.74 4.40 14.73
N GLU A 25 9.40 3.25 14.63
CA GLU A 25 10.63 2.93 15.36
C GLU A 25 11.74 2.58 14.35
N THR A 26 12.94 3.10 14.59
CA THR A 26 14.14 2.70 13.86
C THR A 26 14.79 1.53 14.61
N ILE A 27 14.58 0.31 14.12
CA ILE A 27 15.13 -0.90 14.74
C ILE A 27 16.60 -1.10 14.36
N LEU A 28 16.96 -0.76 13.13
CA LEU A 28 18.31 -0.82 12.61
C LEU A 28 18.52 0.28 11.57
N ASN A 29 19.64 1.00 11.64
CA ASN A 29 20.08 1.93 10.60
C ASN A 29 21.61 1.94 10.56
N THR A 30 22.19 1.18 9.64
CA THR A 30 23.61 1.10 9.36
C THR A 30 23.93 1.68 7.98
N ASN A 31 25.17 1.57 7.53
CA ASN A 31 25.51 1.98 6.15
C ASN A 31 24.92 1.03 5.08
N ASN A 32 24.60 -0.21 5.44
CA ASN A 32 24.18 -1.24 4.50
C ASN A 32 22.77 -1.78 4.73
N ALA A 33 22.14 -1.47 5.87
CA ALA A 33 20.81 -1.99 6.20
C ALA A 33 19.99 -1.00 7.04
N LEU A 34 18.71 -0.96 6.75
CA LEU A 34 17.68 -0.21 7.43
C LEU A 34 16.55 -1.16 7.80
N ILE A 35 16.06 -1.11 9.03
CA ILE A 35 14.80 -1.73 9.46
C ILE A 35 13.99 -0.65 10.17
N LEU A 36 12.86 -0.31 9.62
CA LEU A 36 11.84 0.53 10.25
C LEU A 36 10.65 -0.32 10.64
N TYR A 37 10.02 0.01 11.74
CA TYR A 37 8.74 -0.56 12.15
C TYR A 37 7.70 0.55 12.26
N SER A 38 6.60 0.40 11.54
CA SER A 38 5.46 1.30 11.64
C SER A 38 4.57 0.89 12.82
N ASN A 39 4.41 1.78 13.80
CA ASN A 39 3.49 1.58 14.92
C ASN A 39 2.01 1.68 14.51
N ILE A 40 1.74 2.15 13.28
CA ILE A 40 0.38 2.36 12.75
C ILE A 40 -0.05 1.15 11.92
N SER A 41 0.78 0.75 10.95
CA SER A 41 0.46 -0.35 10.02
C SER A 41 1.07 -1.69 10.42
N HIS A 42 1.89 -1.72 11.50
CA HIS A 42 2.62 -2.89 11.96
C HIS A 42 3.53 -3.54 10.91
N VAL A 43 3.93 -2.77 9.91
CA VAL A 43 4.83 -3.20 8.83
C VAL A 43 6.28 -3.04 9.28
N TYR A 44 7.10 -4.03 8.98
CA TYR A 44 8.55 -3.91 8.98
C TYR A 44 9.02 -3.57 7.57
N ALA A 45 9.50 -2.36 7.34
CA ALA A 45 10.17 -1.98 6.10
C ALA A 45 11.67 -2.27 6.21
N VAL A 46 12.18 -3.08 5.30
CA VAL A 46 13.57 -3.55 5.35
C VAL A 46 14.28 -3.21 4.05
N GLU A 47 15.25 -2.32 4.12
CA GLU A 47 16.08 -1.96 2.98
C GLU A 47 17.54 -2.38 3.23
N THR A 48 18.20 -2.93 2.22
CA THR A 48 19.60 -3.34 2.35
C THR A 48 20.35 -3.32 1.02
N THR A 49 21.60 -2.89 1.08
CA THR A 49 22.55 -3.01 -0.05
C THR A 49 23.37 -4.28 0.02
N ASN A 50 23.37 -4.96 1.18
CA ASN A 50 24.13 -6.18 1.39
C ASN A 50 23.44 -7.08 2.43
N ILE A 51 23.01 -8.25 2.00
CA ILE A 51 22.42 -9.26 2.88
C ILE A 51 23.53 -9.97 3.64
N CYS A 52 23.55 -9.78 4.95
CA CYS A 52 24.52 -10.44 5.83
C CYS A 52 23.79 -11.27 6.90
N GLU A 53 24.52 -12.21 7.49
CA GLU A 53 24.00 -13.12 8.51
C GLU A 53 23.40 -12.35 9.71
N SER A 54 24.03 -11.27 10.14
CA SER A 54 23.53 -10.47 11.27
C SER A 54 22.19 -9.79 10.96
N LEU A 55 21.94 -9.37 9.71
CA LEU A 55 20.63 -8.84 9.29
C LEU A 55 19.56 -9.94 9.36
N LEU A 56 19.87 -11.13 8.81
CA LEU A 56 18.94 -12.26 8.82
C LEU A 56 18.61 -12.72 10.25
N GLN A 57 19.62 -12.86 11.10
CA GLN A 57 19.40 -13.21 12.51
C GLN A 57 18.56 -12.16 13.23
N LYS A 58 18.75 -10.88 12.92
CA LYS A 58 17.91 -9.80 13.48
C LYS A 58 16.46 -9.95 13.03
N LEU A 59 16.20 -10.24 11.75
CA LEU A 59 14.85 -10.48 11.23
C LEU A 59 14.20 -11.72 11.86
N TYR A 60 14.94 -12.81 12.04
CA TYR A 60 14.43 -14.01 12.74
C TYR A 60 14.07 -13.73 14.20
N GLN A 61 14.88 -12.92 14.90
CA GLN A 61 14.58 -12.50 16.28
C GLN A 61 13.34 -11.61 16.36
N LEU A 62 13.13 -10.73 15.38
CA LEU A 62 11.95 -9.85 15.33
C LEU A 62 10.68 -10.63 14.97
N SER A 63 10.84 -11.74 14.23
CA SER A 63 9.73 -12.58 13.76
C SER A 63 8.60 -11.75 13.12
N PRO A 64 8.90 -10.93 12.09
CA PRO A 64 7.92 -10.06 11.47
C PRO A 64 6.78 -10.87 10.87
N ARG A 65 5.54 -10.44 11.08
CA ARG A 65 4.35 -11.02 10.47
C ARG A 65 3.96 -10.34 9.16
N LEU A 66 4.45 -9.10 8.96
CA LEU A 66 4.27 -8.31 7.76
C LEU A 66 5.57 -7.57 7.47
N LEU A 67 6.14 -7.81 6.30
CA LEU A 67 7.40 -7.22 5.87
C LEU A 67 7.31 -6.74 4.43
N GLU A 68 7.89 -5.57 4.17
CA GLU A 68 8.11 -5.05 2.83
C GLU A 68 9.58 -4.73 2.59
N THR A 69 10.03 -4.86 1.34
CA THR A 69 11.41 -4.54 0.93
C THR A 69 11.48 -4.26 -0.57
N THR A 70 12.39 -3.37 -0.99
CA THR A 70 12.75 -3.22 -2.40
C THR A 70 13.81 -4.24 -2.85
N ASN A 71 14.46 -4.94 -1.92
CA ASN A 71 15.52 -5.90 -2.22
C ASN A 71 14.94 -7.26 -2.63
N GLU A 72 14.84 -7.52 -3.93
CA GLU A 72 14.31 -8.78 -4.46
C GLU A 72 15.13 -10.02 -4.03
N THR A 73 16.43 -9.88 -3.80
CA THR A 73 17.27 -10.99 -3.32
C THR A 73 16.92 -11.35 -1.88
N LEU A 74 16.73 -10.34 -1.00
CA LEU A 74 16.26 -10.57 0.36
C LEU A 74 14.87 -11.22 0.37
N PHE A 75 13.95 -10.72 -0.45
CA PHE A 75 12.62 -11.29 -0.62
C PHE A 75 12.68 -12.77 -1.03
N GLN A 76 13.48 -13.13 -2.04
CA GLN A 76 13.65 -14.52 -2.47
C GLN A 76 14.22 -15.38 -1.34
N GLN A 77 15.24 -14.89 -0.63
CA GLN A 77 15.87 -15.63 0.46
C GLN A 77 14.89 -15.89 1.61
N LEU A 78 14.15 -14.87 2.05
CA LEU A 78 13.13 -15.03 3.10
C LEU A 78 11.96 -15.91 2.64
N SER A 79 11.61 -15.85 1.36
CA SER A 79 10.54 -16.65 0.75
C SER A 79 10.83 -18.15 0.71
N CYS A 80 12.11 -18.53 0.62
CA CYS A 80 12.56 -19.93 0.52
C CYS A 80 12.89 -20.55 1.88
N GLN A 81 13.02 -19.74 2.92
CA GLN A 81 13.40 -20.20 4.25
C GLN A 81 12.14 -20.35 5.13
N ASN A 82 11.92 -21.54 5.67
CA ASN A 82 10.81 -21.84 6.58
C ASN A 82 11.01 -21.29 8.01
N GLN A 83 11.87 -20.28 8.19
CA GLN A 83 12.16 -19.68 9.49
C GLN A 83 11.22 -18.55 9.88
N LEU A 84 10.50 -17.97 8.90
CA LEU A 84 9.47 -16.97 9.12
C LEU A 84 8.14 -17.48 8.55
N PRO A 85 7.01 -17.13 9.17
CA PRO A 85 5.70 -17.73 8.86
C PRO A 85 5.01 -17.11 7.64
N PHE A 86 5.78 -16.67 6.63
CA PHE A 86 5.23 -15.99 5.47
C PHE A 86 4.53 -16.96 4.51
N GLU A 87 3.23 -16.82 4.36
CA GLU A 87 2.38 -17.61 3.47
C GLU A 87 2.06 -16.86 2.17
N HIS A 88 1.97 -15.54 2.25
CA HIS A 88 1.67 -14.68 1.11
C HIS A 88 2.88 -13.88 0.66
N LYS A 89 3.05 -13.78 -0.66
CA LYS A 89 4.21 -13.17 -1.32
C LYS A 89 3.77 -12.44 -2.56
N TYR A 90 3.95 -11.11 -2.58
CA TYR A 90 3.57 -10.29 -3.71
C TYR A 90 4.71 -9.37 -4.12
N LYS A 91 4.76 -9.06 -5.42
CA LYS A 91 5.60 -8.00 -5.98
C LYS A 91 4.71 -6.94 -6.57
N CYS A 92 4.91 -5.71 -6.15
CA CYS A 92 4.15 -4.56 -6.58
C CYS A 92 5.05 -3.50 -7.20
N LEU A 93 4.49 -2.76 -8.16
CA LEU A 93 5.02 -1.47 -8.59
C LEU A 93 4.46 -0.39 -7.68
N GLN A 94 5.26 0.55 -7.27
CA GLN A 94 4.80 1.76 -6.58
C GLN A 94 4.53 2.88 -7.57
N PHE A 95 3.52 3.67 -7.29
CA PHE A 95 3.17 4.85 -8.04
C PHE A 95 2.98 6.01 -7.07
N THR A 96 3.57 7.16 -7.38
CA THR A 96 3.28 8.43 -6.73
C THR A 96 2.54 9.34 -7.69
N PHE A 97 1.64 10.16 -7.18
CA PHE A 97 0.79 10.97 -8.01
C PHE A 97 1.24 12.43 -8.01
N PRO A 98 1.08 13.14 -9.14
CA PRO A 98 1.23 14.59 -9.15
C PRO A 98 0.13 15.22 -8.28
N ASP A 99 0.38 16.44 -7.79
CA ASP A 99 -0.65 17.21 -7.09
C ASP A 99 -1.88 17.37 -7.97
N ILE A 100 -3.01 16.91 -7.49
CA ILE A 100 -4.30 17.03 -8.17
C ILE A 100 -5.16 18.01 -7.38
N ALA A 101 -5.47 19.14 -8.00
CA ALA A 101 -6.37 20.13 -7.41
C ALA A 101 -7.83 19.82 -7.75
N GLY A 102 -8.70 19.98 -6.75
CA GLY A 102 -10.15 19.96 -6.92
C GLY A 102 -10.86 18.92 -6.04
N LYS A 103 -11.88 19.34 -5.30
CA LYS A 103 -12.72 18.42 -4.54
C LYS A 103 -13.80 17.85 -5.46
N ASP A 104 -13.98 16.55 -5.44
CA ASP A 104 -15.10 15.87 -6.09
C ASP A 104 -16.13 15.50 -5.03
N SER A 105 -17.34 16.06 -5.13
CA SER A 105 -18.43 15.86 -4.17
C SER A 105 -19.07 14.46 -4.24
N HIS A 106 -18.68 13.63 -5.21
CA HIS A 106 -19.20 12.27 -5.34
C HIS A 106 -18.45 11.25 -4.46
N LEU A 107 -17.27 11.60 -3.93
CA LEU A 107 -16.53 10.75 -3.03
C LEU A 107 -16.83 11.14 -1.58
N GLU A 108 -17.39 10.20 -0.84
CA GLU A 108 -17.74 10.37 0.58
C GLU A 108 -17.49 9.07 1.36
N PRO A 109 -17.45 9.08 2.69
CA PRO A 109 -17.35 7.85 3.47
C PRO A 109 -18.35 6.80 3.02
N LEU A 110 -17.94 5.54 2.90
CA LEU A 110 -18.83 4.47 2.46
C LEU A 110 -20.04 4.37 3.38
N HIS A 111 -21.24 4.33 2.80
CA HIS A 111 -22.45 4.13 3.57
C HIS A 111 -22.53 2.72 4.14
N SER A 112 -23.02 2.59 5.39
CA SER A 112 -23.12 1.28 6.06
C SER A 112 -24.01 0.27 5.30
N ALA A 113 -24.99 0.77 4.55
CA ALA A 113 -25.84 -0.07 3.70
C ALA A 113 -25.11 -0.73 2.55
N ASP A 114 -23.98 -0.15 2.07
CA ASP A 114 -23.18 -0.66 0.98
C ASP A 114 -22.01 -1.54 1.44
N LEU A 115 -21.72 -1.56 2.75
CA LEU A 115 -20.62 -2.34 3.31
C LEU A 115 -20.70 -3.85 2.98
N PRO A 116 -21.86 -4.52 3.03
CA PRO A 116 -21.95 -5.93 2.64
C PRO A 116 -21.48 -6.18 1.20
N TYR A 117 -21.86 -5.29 0.27
CA TYR A 117 -21.41 -5.40 -1.13
C TYR A 117 -19.88 -5.30 -1.26
N VAL A 118 -19.25 -4.39 -0.50
CA VAL A 118 -17.78 -4.24 -0.53
C VAL A 118 -17.10 -5.48 0.05
N ILE A 119 -17.62 -6.04 1.15
CA ILE A 119 -17.12 -7.28 1.74
C ILE A 119 -17.17 -8.44 0.73
N ASP A 120 -18.27 -8.58 0.00
CA ASP A 120 -18.43 -9.65 -1.00
C ASP A 120 -17.48 -9.51 -2.21
N THR A 121 -16.89 -8.33 -2.41
CA THR A 121 -16.00 -8.05 -3.55
C THR A 121 -14.52 -7.93 -3.17
N TYR A 122 -14.18 -8.10 -1.89
CA TYR A 122 -12.81 -8.02 -1.38
C TYR A 122 -12.41 -9.30 -0.63
N GLU A 123 -11.14 -9.69 -0.70
CA GLU A 123 -10.65 -10.96 -0.17
C GLU A 123 -10.71 -11.07 1.36
N SER A 124 -10.58 -9.94 2.09
CA SER A 124 -10.55 -9.93 3.56
C SER A 124 -11.67 -9.09 4.15
N GLU A 125 -12.70 -9.78 4.68
CA GLU A 125 -13.79 -9.12 5.42
C GLU A 125 -13.28 -8.36 6.64
N ALA A 126 -12.38 -8.96 7.41
CA ALA A 126 -11.86 -8.34 8.64
C ALA A 126 -11.18 -6.99 8.33
N TYR A 127 -10.35 -6.96 7.28
CA TYR A 127 -9.65 -5.76 6.86
C TYR A 127 -10.62 -4.67 6.35
N ILE A 128 -11.61 -5.03 5.55
CA ILE A 128 -12.63 -4.07 5.07
C ILE A 128 -13.42 -3.48 6.24
N ARG A 129 -13.80 -4.27 7.22
CA ARG A 129 -14.48 -3.78 8.42
C ARG A 129 -13.62 -2.81 9.23
N GLN A 130 -12.31 -3.08 9.31
CA GLN A 130 -11.37 -2.20 9.96
C GLN A 130 -11.25 -0.86 9.21
N LEU A 131 -11.02 -0.87 7.90
CA LEU A 131 -10.99 0.33 7.07
C LEU A 131 -12.27 1.15 7.21
N PHE A 132 -13.42 0.49 7.21
CA PHE A 132 -14.72 1.12 7.41
C PHE A 132 -14.84 1.80 8.78
N SER A 133 -14.46 1.12 9.86
CA SER A 133 -14.54 1.67 11.23
C SER A 133 -13.65 2.89 11.45
N HIS A 134 -12.57 3.04 10.66
CA HIS A 134 -11.65 4.17 10.70
C HIS A 134 -11.94 5.24 9.64
N ASN A 135 -13.09 5.20 8.95
CA ASN A 135 -13.45 6.10 7.84
C ASN A 135 -12.39 6.15 6.72
N ARG A 136 -11.71 5.03 6.47
CA ARG A 136 -10.69 4.88 5.42
C ARG A 136 -11.22 4.24 4.15
N LEU A 137 -12.49 3.88 4.13
CA LEU A 137 -13.19 3.29 2.97
C LEU A 137 -14.17 4.30 2.43
N MET A 138 -13.97 4.72 1.18
CA MET A 138 -14.75 5.76 0.53
C MET A 138 -15.59 5.17 -0.59
N GLY A 139 -16.85 5.55 -0.65
CA GLY A 139 -17.77 5.27 -1.75
C GLY A 139 -17.82 6.42 -2.75
N TYR A 140 -17.91 6.10 -4.02
CA TYR A 140 -18.18 7.08 -5.08
C TYR A 140 -19.64 6.96 -5.52
N TYR A 141 -20.41 8.02 -5.28
CA TYR A 141 -21.85 8.01 -5.47
C TYR A 141 -22.29 8.96 -6.58
N VAL A 142 -23.19 8.49 -7.44
CA VAL A 142 -23.87 9.30 -8.45
C VAL A 142 -25.36 9.11 -8.27
N ASN A 143 -26.11 10.19 -8.03
CA ASN A 143 -27.54 10.15 -7.72
C ASN A 143 -27.88 9.16 -6.58
N SER A 144 -27.08 9.17 -5.50
CA SER A 144 -27.19 8.28 -4.34
C SER A 144 -26.99 6.78 -4.65
N VAL A 145 -26.45 6.45 -5.81
CA VAL A 145 -26.10 5.07 -6.19
C VAL A 145 -24.58 4.88 -6.08
N LEU A 146 -24.15 3.85 -5.36
CA LEU A 146 -22.75 3.48 -5.30
C LEU A 146 -22.27 2.99 -6.67
N ILE A 147 -21.32 3.71 -7.26
CA ILE A 147 -20.69 3.38 -8.54
C ILE A 147 -19.47 2.51 -8.34
N GLY A 148 -18.71 2.78 -7.28
CA GLY A 148 -17.48 2.08 -6.91
C GLY A 148 -16.96 2.57 -5.59
N TYR A 149 -15.82 2.05 -5.17
CA TYR A 149 -15.18 2.45 -3.91
C TYR A 149 -13.65 2.45 -4.04
N ILE A 150 -13.00 3.10 -3.07
CA ILE A 150 -11.56 3.12 -2.92
C ILE A 150 -11.21 3.19 -1.42
N ALA A 151 -10.06 2.65 -1.05
CA ALA A 151 -9.56 2.72 0.31
C ALA A 151 -8.31 3.60 0.43
N HIS A 152 -8.15 4.25 1.57
CA HIS A 152 -6.90 4.76 2.07
C HIS A 152 -6.38 3.76 3.10
N HIS A 153 -5.43 2.93 2.70
CA HIS A 153 -4.88 1.86 3.52
C HIS A 153 -4.17 2.39 4.77
N ILE A 154 -3.96 1.52 5.76
CA ILE A 154 -3.34 1.90 7.03
C ILE A 154 -1.86 2.27 6.86
N ASP A 155 -1.18 1.70 5.87
CA ASP A 155 0.19 2.05 5.47
C ASP A 155 0.32 3.41 4.76
N GLY A 156 -0.81 4.10 4.52
CA GLY A 156 -0.86 5.39 3.81
C GLY A 156 -1.05 5.27 2.31
N SER A 157 -1.03 4.07 1.73
CA SER A 157 -1.31 3.88 0.31
C SER A 157 -2.79 4.04 -0.02
N ILE A 158 -3.10 4.38 -1.27
CA ILE A 158 -4.47 4.29 -1.79
C ILE A 158 -4.62 3.03 -2.64
N GLY A 159 -5.72 2.31 -2.45
CA GLY A 159 -5.94 1.05 -3.16
C GLY A 159 -7.33 0.49 -2.95
N ALA A 160 -7.49 -0.83 -3.07
CA ALA A 160 -8.78 -1.49 -3.06
C ALA A 160 -9.81 -0.82 -4.00
N LEU A 161 -9.31 -0.25 -5.11
CA LEU A 161 -10.17 0.42 -6.10
C LEU A 161 -11.07 -0.60 -6.79
N TYR A 162 -12.36 -0.36 -6.71
CA TYR A 162 -13.36 -1.17 -7.40
C TYR A 162 -14.42 -0.30 -8.07
N VAL A 163 -14.77 -0.65 -9.31
CA VAL A 163 -15.91 -0.06 -10.04
C VAL A 163 -16.87 -1.19 -10.34
N LYS A 164 -18.15 -1.00 -9.99
CA LYS A 164 -19.21 -1.99 -10.28
C LYS A 164 -19.25 -2.33 -11.76
N PRO A 165 -19.46 -3.60 -12.14
CA PRO A 165 -19.34 -4.05 -13.53
C PRO A 165 -20.11 -3.20 -14.54
N GLU A 166 -21.34 -2.81 -14.22
CA GLU A 166 -22.24 -2.02 -15.07
C GLU A 166 -21.77 -0.58 -15.33
N TYR A 167 -20.79 -0.11 -14.52
CA TYR A 167 -20.23 1.25 -14.63
C TYR A 167 -18.79 1.24 -15.18
N ARG A 168 -18.22 0.09 -15.50
CA ARG A 168 -16.86 -0.03 -16.07
C ARG A 168 -16.79 0.61 -17.46
N ASN A 169 -15.57 0.92 -17.89
CA ASN A 169 -15.26 1.52 -19.21
C ASN A 169 -15.93 2.88 -19.47
N LYS A 170 -16.35 3.59 -18.42
CA LYS A 170 -16.99 4.92 -18.48
C LYS A 170 -16.16 6.02 -17.79
N GLY A 171 -14.88 5.76 -17.49
CA GLY A 171 -13.98 6.74 -16.86
C GLY A 171 -14.07 6.81 -15.32
N TYR A 172 -14.97 6.07 -14.68
CA TYR A 172 -15.17 6.16 -13.24
C TYR A 172 -13.95 5.77 -12.40
N ALA A 173 -13.14 4.79 -12.84
CA ALA A 173 -11.91 4.44 -12.12
C ALA A 173 -10.98 5.65 -11.98
N SER A 174 -10.75 6.39 -13.06
CA SER A 174 -9.94 7.62 -13.04
C SER A 174 -10.57 8.73 -12.20
N ALA A 175 -11.91 8.87 -12.23
CA ALA A 175 -12.61 9.85 -11.43
C ALA A 175 -12.48 9.55 -9.93
N ILE A 176 -12.66 8.28 -9.54
CA ILE A 176 -12.53 7.82 -8.14
C ILE A 176 -11.11 8.07 -7.62
N VAL A 177 -10.06 7.70 -8.38
CA VAL A 177 -8.67 7.93 -7.95
C VAL A 177 -8.40 9.43 -7.80
N LYS A 178 -8.80 10.26 -8.76
CA LYS A 178 -8.63 11.73 -8.66
C LYS A 178 -9.34 12.32 -7.46
N ALA A 179 -10.56 11.88 -7.19
CA ALA A 179 -11.32 12.29 -6.02
C ALA A 179 -10.62 11.89 -4.71
N ALA A 180 -10.08 10.66 -4.63
CA ALA A 180 -9.34 10.17 -3.48
C ALA A 180 -8.03 10.96 -3.26
N LEU A 181 -7.28 11.25 -4.32
CA LEU A 181 -6.07 12.07 -4.23
C LEU A 181 -6.35 13.46 -3.66
N SER A 182 -7.48 14.06 -4.02
CA SER A 182 -7.90 15.34 -3.47
C SER A 182 -8.43 15.24 -2.03
N ALA A 183 -9.11 14.14 -1.69
CA ALA A 183 -9.68 13.95 -0.36
C ALA A 183 -8.59 13.66 0.71
N PHE A 184 -7.49 13.04 0.31
CA PHE A 184 -6.40 12.63 1.21
C PHE A 184 -5.12 13.46 1.03
N ALA A 185 -5.21 14.67 0.47
CA ALA A 185 -4.08 15.52 0.08
C ALA A 185 -3.09 15.88 1.22
N ASP A 186 -3.48 15.69 2.48
CA ASP A 186 -2.63 15.98 3.65
C ASP A 186 -1.54 14.90 3.91
N SER A 187 -1.51 13.84 3.11
CA SER A 187 -0.57 12.72 3.25
C SER A 187 0.24 12.51 1.97
N PRO A 188 1.49 12.04 2.04
CA PRO A 188 2.18 11.55 0.85
C PRO A 188 1.37 10.39 0.25
N LEU A 189 0.72 10.64 -0.90
CA LEU A 189 -0.13 9.63 -1.53
C LEU A 189 0.65 8.79 -2.53
N PHE A 190 0.60 7.51 -2.31
CA PHE A 190 1.15 6.52 -3.23
C PHE A 190 0.17 5.35 -3.37
N SER A 191 0.38 4.52 -4.36
CA SER A 191 -0.32 3.26 -4.49
C SER A 191 0.66 2.15 -4.84
N GLN A 192 0.28 0.93 -4.51
CA GLN A 192 1.01 -0.27 -4.85
C GLN A 192 0.13 -1.17 -5.71
N VAL A 193 0.64 -1.54 -6.86
CA VAL A 193 -0.09 -2.33 -7.85
C VAL A 193 0.68 -3.62 -8.10
N ILE A 194 0.03 -4.75 -7.88
CA ILE A 194 0.60 -6.08 -8.20
C ILE A 194 1.08 -6.08 -9.65
N GLU A 195 2.32 -6.55 -9.87
CA GLU A 195 3.03 -6.44 -11.15
C GLU A 195 2.27 -7.00 -12.36
N ASP A 196 1.38 -7.98 -12.15
CA ASP A 196 0.57 -8.60 -13.21
C ASP A 196 -0.78 -7.88 -13.45
N ASN A 197 -1.14 -6.90 -12.62
CA ASN A 197 -2.40 -6.15 -12.77
C ASN A 197 -2.26 -5.05 -13.84
N THR A 198 -2.20 -5.47 -15.10
CA THR A 198 -2.00 -4.56 -16.24
C THR A 198 -3.10 -3.51 -16.39
N VAL A 199 -4.33 -3.80 -15.92
CA VAL A 199 -5.45 -2.84 -15.96
C VAL A 199 -5.20 -1.69 -14.99
N SER A 200 -4.79 -1.99 -13.77
CA SER A 200 -4.45 -0.97 -12.78
C SER A 200 -3.20 -0.18 -13.17
N ILE A 201 -2.16 -0.85 -13.70
CA ILE A 201 -0.95 -0.19 -14.20
C ILE A 201 -1.30 0.86 -15.25
N ARG A 202 -2.09 0.51 -16.28
CA ARG A 202 -2.52 1.45 -17.32
C ARG A 202 -3.35 2.61 -16.77
N LEU A 203 -4.16 2.37 -15.75
CA LEU A 203 -4.91 3.44 -15.09
C LEU A 203 -3.97 4.46 -14.44
N HIS A 204 -2.94 3.99 -13.71
CA HIS A 204 -1.96 4.85 -13.06
C HIS A 204 -1.12 5.65 -14.07
N GLU A 205 -0.70 4.99 -15.16
CA GLU A 205 0.00 5.65 -16.28
C GLU A 205 -0.86 6.72 -16.94
N ALA A 206 -2.16 6.45 -17.15
CA ALA A 206 -3.10 7.43 -17.71
C ALA A 206 -3.38 8.61 -16.77
N LEU A 207 -3.12 8.45 -15.47
CA LEU A 207 -3.19 9.51 -14.47
C LEU A 207 -1.86 10.27 -14.32
N HIS A 208 -0.87 9.97 -15.16
CA HIS A 208 0.48 10.53 -15.11
C HIS A 208 1.20 10.28 -13.78
N ALA A 209 0.87 9.19 -13.09
CA ALA A 209 1.57 8.79 -11.89
C ALA A 209 3.02 8.40 -12.22
N ALA A 210 3.96 8.85 -11.39
CA ALA A 210 5.35 8.45 -11.49
C ALA A 210 5.51 7.03 -10.94
N LYS A 211 6.05 6.13 -11.77
CA LYS A 211 6.24 4.72 -11.44
C LYS A 211 7.63 4.51 -10.83
N SER A 212 7.71 3.62 -9.85
CA SER A 212 8.98 3.16 -9.28
C SER A 212 9.81 2.38 -10.30
N ASP A 213 11.13 2.53 -10.23
CA ASP A 213 12.08 1.71 -10.98
C ASP A 213 12.32 0.33 -10.33
N VAL A 214 12.06 0.23 -9.03
CA VAL A 214 12.17 -1.01 -8.26
C VAL A 214 10.80 -1.52 -7.84
N LYS A 215 10.71 -2.83 -7.57
CA LYS A 215 9.49 -3.45 -7.06
C LYS A 215 9.49 -3.44 -5.54
N ILE A 216 8.31 -3.27 -4.97
CA ILE A 216 8.09 -3.55 -3.56
C ILE A 216 7.66 -4.99 -3.42
N CYS A 217 8.36 -5.71 -2.58
CA CYS A 217 8.10 -7.11 -2.28
C CYS A 217 7.46 -7.23 -0.90
N TRP A 218 6.27 -7.80 -0.84
CA TRP A 218 5.51 -8.03 0.37
C TRP A 218 5.58 -9.48 0.81
N LEU A 219 5.77 -9.68 2.12
CA LEU A 219 5.75 -10.97 2.79
C LEU A 219 4.85 -10.87 4.02
N TYR A 220 3.81 -11.71 4.13
CA TYR A 220 2.95 -11.74 5.32
C TYR A 220 2.35 -13.12 5.59
N ASP A 221 1.86 -13.33 6.81
CA ASP A 221 1.18 -14.55 7.23
C ASP A 221 -0.35 -14.38 7.27
N ASP A 222 -1.10 -15.49 7.20
CA ASP A 222 -2.57 -15.51 7.22
C ASP A 222 -3.18 -14.99 8.54
N GLY A 223 -2.44 -15.05 9.61
CA GLY A 223 -2.89 -14.58 10.93
C GLY A 223 -2.62 -13.10 11.15
N PHE A 224 -2.10 -12.39 10.15
CA PHE A 224 -1.92 -10.95 10.25
C PHE A 224 -3.28 -10.26 10.12
N SER A 225 -3.69 -9.57 11.18
CA SER A 225 -4.81 -8.63 11.19
C SER A 225 -4.26 -7.26 11.57
N PHE A 226 -4.57 -6.27 10.76
CA PHE A 226 -4.21 -4.87 11.04
C PHE A 226 -4.89 -4.37 12.29
#